data_106bdc721ba2486d4b50128b1fcd9081
#
_entry.id   106bdc721ba2486d4b50128b1fcd9081
#
_cell.length_a   1.000
_cell.length_b   1.000
_cell.length_c   1.000
_cell.angle_alpha   90.00
_cell.angle_beta   90.00
_cell.angle_gamma   90.00
#
_symmetry.space_group_name_H-M   'P 1'
#
loop_
_entity.id
_entity.type
_entity.pdbx_description
1 polymer ?
#
loop_
_entity_poly.entity_id
_entity_poly.type
_entity_poly.pdbx_seq_one_letter_code
_entity_poly.pdbx_strand_id
1 'polypeptide(L)'
;MEELSAIPVWLCIPFAGLLLSIAVMPLIKPDWWEKHQPLAVAFWSVLFIVPFAAKYGMFTMGETALECVVNDYLTFIVLLFGLFCVAGNITIDGEFAGSPRINTALFVLGTLLSSVIGTTGSSMLLVRPFIKMNSWRKRKSHIMIFFIFLISNMGGCLTPIGDP
;
A
#
# COMPACT_ATOMS: atom_id res chain seq x y z
N MET A 1 -6.38 -10.78 26.81
CA MET A 1 -6.74 -9.58 26.00
C MET A 1 -6.77 -8.28 26.80
N GLU A 2 -7.08 -8.29 28.08
CA GLU A 2 -7.06 -7.07 28.94
C GLU A 2 -5.63 -6.50 29.15
N GLU A 3 -4.59 -7.30 29.18
CA GLU A 3 -3.21 -6.82 29.35
C GLU A 3 -2.66 -6.03 28.13
N LEU A 4 -3.20 -6.28 26.93
CA LEU A 4 -2.82 -5.55 25.71
C LEU A 4 -3.47 -4.16 25.60
N SER A 5 -4.52 -3.88 26.36
CA SER A 5 -5.20 -2.57 26.37
C SER A 5 -4.37 -1.44 27.02
N ALA A 6 -3.29 -1.77 27.70
CA ALA A 6 -2.39 -0.83 28.38
C ALA A 6 -0.98 -0.78 27.75
N ILE A 7 -0.89 -0.91 26.42
CA ILE A 7 0.42 -0.77 25.73
C ILE A 7 0.91 0.67 25.91
N PRO A 8 2.07 0.88 26.52
CA PRO A 8 2.57 2.22 26.76
C PRO A 8 2.96 2.90 25.45
N VAL A 9 2.62 4.17 25.35
CA VAL A 9 2.81 5.01 24.14
C VAL A 9 4.26 5.02 23.64
N TRP A 10 5.25 4.84 24.53
CA TRP A 10 6.65 4.79 24.11
C TRP A 10 7.02 3.60 23.22
N LEU A 11 6.23 2.50 23.25
CA LEU A 11 6.38 1.39 22.31
C LEU A 11 5.97 1.75 20.87
N CYS A 12 5.28 2.88 20.66
CA CYS A 12 5.00 3.40 19.33
C CYS A 12 6.21 4.15 18.72
N ILE A 13 7.24 4.48 19.49
CA ILE A 13 8.42 5.22 19.00
C ILE A 13 9.14 4.48 17.87
N PRO A 14 9.43 3.17 17.96
CA PRO A 14 10.06 2.44 16.86
C PRO A 14 9.25 2.46 15.57
N PHE A 15 7.93 2.38 15.68
CA PHE A 15 7.03 2.46 14.52
C PHE A 15 7.08 3.86 13.88
N ALA A 16 6.97 4.92 14.68
CA ALA A 16 7.10 6.29 14.18
C ALA A 16 8.48 6.55 13.55
N GLY A 17 9.54 6.02 14.15
CA GLY A 17 10.89 6.08 13.61
C GLY A 17 11.05 5.36 12.28
N LEU A 18 10.43 4.19 12.13
CA LEU A 18 10.39 3.45 10.86
C LEU A 18 9.67 4.26 9.78
N LEU A 19 8.48 4.81 10.08
CA LEU A 19 7.73 5.64 9.13
C LEU A 19 8.52 6.87 8.70
N LEU A 20 9.15 7.57 9.64
CA LEU A 20 10.01 8.71 9.32
C LEU A 20 11.22 8.30 8.48
N SER A 21 11.82 7.14 8.75
CA SER A 21 12.94 6.62 7.95
C SER A 21 12.50 6.34 6.51
N ILE A 22 11.34 5.72 6.30
CA ILE A 22 10.77 5.44 4.97
C ILE A 22 10.43 6.74 4.22
N ALA A 23 9.93 7.75 4.92
CA ALA A 23 9.54 9.01 4.29
C ALA A 23 10.73 9.92 3.95
N VAL A 24 11.73 9.99 4.83
CA VAL A 24 12.81 11.00 4.76
C VAL A 24 14.07 10.46 4.09
N MET A 25 14.46 9.21 4.36
CA MET A 25 15.73 8.66 3.85
C MET A 25 15.82 8.59 2.31
N PRO A 26 14.76 8.19 1.57
CA PRO A 26 14.81 8.21 0.10
C PRO A 26 15.01 9.61 -0.48
N LEU A 27 14.58 10.67 0.24
CA LEU A 27 14.73 12.06 -0.19
C LEU A 27 16.13 12.59 0.05
N ILE A 28 16.80 12.19 1.15
CA ILE A 28 18.12 12.69 1.54
C ILE A 28 19.24 11.87 0.89
N LYS A 29 19.13 10.55 0.90
CA LYS A 29 20.15 9.62 0.40
C LYS A 29 19.52 8.42 -0.30
N PRO A 30 19.01 8.60 -1.54
CA PRO A 30 18.32 7.53 -2.28
C PRO A 30 19.19 6.29 -2.49
N ASP A 31 20.43 6.45 -2.95
CA ASP A 31 21.35 5.32 -3.25
C ASP A 31 21.71 4.50 -1.99
N TRP A 32 21.83 5.18 -0.84
CA TRP A 32 22.09 4.51 0.42
C TRP A 32 20.85 3.76 0.90
N TRP A 33 19.68 4.36 0.76
CA TRP A 33 18.41 3.77 1.18
C TRP A 33 18.10 2.50 0.41
N GLU A 34 18.24 2.49 -0.91
CA GLU A 34 18.01 1.29 -1.72
C GLU A 34 18.82 0.08 -1.27
N LYS A 35 20.07 0.31 -0.85
CA LYS A 35 20.96 -0.77 -0.40
C LYS A 35 20.72 -1.20 1.06
N HIS A 36 20.30 -0.27 1.94
CA HIS A 36 20.25 -0.49 3.38
C HIS A 36 18.83 -0.48 3.97
N GLN A 37 17.80 -0.37 3.14
CA GLN A 37 16.40 -0.44 3.55
C GLN A 37 16.11 -1.65 4.47
N PRO A 38 16.51 -2.90 4.13
CA PRO A 38 16.24 -4.05 4.98
C PRO A 38 16.94 -3.96 6.35
N LEU A 39 18.10 -3.34 6.42
CA LEU A 39 18.80 -3.10 7.69
C LEU A 39 18.06 -2.08 8.57
N ALA A 40 17.52 -1.02 7.97
CA ALA A 40 16.74 -0.03 8.71
C ALA A 40 15.45 -0.66 9.26
N VAL A 41 14.75 -1.46 8.44
CA VAL A 41 13.57 -2.21 8.88
C VAL A 41 13.93 -3.16 10.02
N ALA A 42 14.99 -3.95 9.88
CA ALA A 42 15.45 -4.88 10.92
C ALA A 42 15.80 -4.16 12.21
N PHE A 43 16.49 -3.03 12.14
CA PHE A 43 16.87 -2.22 13.30
C PHE A 43 15.63 -1.76 14.09
N TRP A 44 14.66 -1.14 13.43
CA TRP A 44 13.44 -0.67 14.06
C TRP A 44 12.57 -1.81 14.59
N SER A 45 12.53 -2.95 13.88
CA SER A 45 11.82 -4.14 14.32
C SER A 45 12.44 -4.72 15.60
N VAL A 46 13.76 -4.86 15.67
CA VAL A 46 14.45 -5.34 16.87
C VAL A 46 14.22 -4.37 18.05
N LEU A 47 14.26 -3.06 17.79
CA LEU A 47 14.02 -2.04 18.81
C LEU A 47 12.58 -2.10 19.37
N PHE A 48 11.62 -2.61 18.65
CA PHE A 48 10.27 -2.89 19.11
C PHE A 48 10.19 -4.25 19.83
N ILE A 49 10.70 -5.31 19.20
CA ILE A 49 10.57 -6.71 19.63
C ILE A 49 11.22 -6.92 21.01
N VAL A 50 12.42 -6.40 21.23
CA VAL A 50 13.18 -6.64 22.47
C VAL A 50 12.45 -6.09 23.71
N PRO A 51 12.03 -4.83 23.77
CA PRO A 51 11.30 -4.34 24.95
C PRO A 51 9.90 -4.90 25.07
N PHE A 52 9.24 -5.24 23.97
CA PHE A 52 7.94 -5.90 24.00
C PHE A 52 8.06 -7.31 24.60
N ALA A 53 8.98 -8.13 24.12
CA ALA A 53 9.23 -9.48 24.67
C ALA A 53 9.68 -9.45 26.12
N ALA A 54 10.49 -8.46 26.52
CA ALA A 54 10.94 -8.30 27.92
C ALA A 54 9.79 -7.94 28.86
N LYS A 55 8.78 -7.20 28.38
CA LYS A 55 7.66 -6.74 29.20
C LYS A 55 6.50 -7.74 29.25
N TYR A 56 6.14 -8.31 28.11
CA TYR A 56 4.95 -9.16 27.96
C TYR A 56 5.27 -10.66 27.85
N GLY A 57 6.53 -11.01 27.76
CA GLY A 57 7.01 -12.37 27.64
C GLY A 57 7.12 -12.86 26.19
N MET A 58 8.02 -13.82 26.00
CA MET A 58 8.35 -14.37 24.68
C MET A 58 7.17 -15.13 24.03
N PHE A 59 6.34 -15.75 24.87
CA PHE A 59 5.17 -16.52 24.40
C PHE A 59 4.10 -15.59 23.82
N THR A 60 3.71 -14.54 24.55
CA THR A 60 2.74 -13.54 24.10
C THR A 60 3.21 -12.82 22.84
N MET A 61 4.52 -12.51 22.75
CA MET A 61 5.10 -11.94 21.55
C MET A 61 4.96 -12.89 20.35
N GLY A 62 5.23 -14.19 20.55
CA GLY A 62 5.08 -15.22 19.51
C GLY A 62 3.64 -15.33 19.00
N GLU A 63 2.66 -15.37 19.89
CA GLU A 63 1.23 -15.40 19.54
C GLU A 63 0.82 -14.14 18.76
N THR A 64 1.15 -12.95 19.25
CA THR A 64 0.83 -11.68 18.58
C THR A 64 1.49 -11.59 17.19
N ALA A 65 2.75 -12.02 17.08
CA ALA A 65 3.44 -12.03 15.79
C ALA A 65 2.79 -13.00 14.80
N LEU A 66 2.34 -14.16 15.28
CA LEU A 66 1.71 -15.18 14.47
C LEU A 66 0.31 -14.71 14.00
N GLU A 67 -0.44 -14.07 14.89
CA GLU A 67 -1.72 -13.44 14.54
C GLU A 67 -1.54 -12.36 13.46
N CYS A 68 -0.57 -11.48 13.61
CA CYS A 68 -0.26 -10.44 12.62
C CYS A 68 0.12 -11.05 11.25
N VAL A 69 0.94 -12.11 11.25
CA VAL A 69 1.35 -12.77 10.00
C VAL A 69 0.18 -13.49 9.34
N VAL A 70 -0.66 -14.18 10.10
CA VAL A 70 -1.75 -15.02 9.54
C VAL A 70 -2.96 -14.15 9.17
N ASN A 71 -3.40 -13.28 10.08
CA ASN A 71 -4.65 -12.53 9.88
C ASN A 71 -4.45 -11.30 9.00
N ASP A 72 -3.35 -10.57 9.17
CA ASP A 72 -3.12 -9.33 8.44
C ASP A 72 -2.30 -9.56 7.17
N TYR A 73 -1.07 -10.07 7.32
CA TYR A 73 -0.15 -10.18 6.19
C TYR A 73 -0.57 -11.22 5.16
N LEU A 74 -0.92 -12.44 5.58
CA LEU A 74 -1.31 -13.52 4.66
C LEU A 74 -2.62 -13.16 3.95
N THR A 75 -3.60 -12.62 4.66
CA THR A 75 -4.87 -12.17 4.10
C THR A 75 -4.64 -11.08 3.05
N PHE A 76 -3.79 -10.10 3.33
CA PHE A 76 -3.41 -9.06 2.39
C PHE A 76 -2.71 -9.61 1.15
N ILE A 77 -1.76 -10.54 1.31
CA ILE A 77 -1.06 -11.17 0.18
C ILE A 77 -2.01 -12.01 -0.68
N VAL A 78 -2.91 -12.78 -0.08
CA VAL A 78 -3.92 -13.57 -0.82
C VAL A 78 -4.83 -12.65 -1.62
N LEU A 79 -5.28 -11.54 -1.02
CA LEU A 79 -6.09 -10.53 -1.70
C LEU A 79 -5.34 -9.92 -2.88
N LEU A 80 -4.09 -9.49 -2.69
CA LEU A 80 -3.26 -8.94 -3.78
C LEU A 80 -3.03 -9.96 -4.89
N PHE A 81 -2.76 -11.21 -4.54
CA PHE A 81 -2.56 -12.28 -5.51
C PHE A 81 -3.83 -12.54 -6.34
N GLY A 82 -4.99 -12.59 -5.68
CA GLY A 82 -6.28 -12.72 -6.35
C GLY A 82 -6.54 -11.57 -7.32
N LEU A 83 -6.34 -10.34 -6.88
CA LEU A 83 -6.46 -9.14 -7.72
C LEU A 83 -5.47 -9.16 -8.90
N PHE A 84 -4.24 -9.60 -8.67
CA PHE A 84 -3.23 -9.71 -9.72
C PHE A 84 -3.63 -10.75 -10.78
N CYS A 85 -4.15 -11.90 -10.37
CA CYS A 85 -4.65 -12.93 -11.28
C CYS A 85 -5.82 -12.42 -12.13
N VAL A 86 -6.77 -11.72 -11.51
CA VAL A 86 -7.91 -11.13 -12.24
C VAL A 86 -7.45 -10.04 -13.19
N ALA A 87 -6.65 -9.09 -12.71
CA ALA A 87 -6.13 -7.99 -13.52
C ALA A 87 -5.23 -8.45 -14.68
N GLY A 88 -4.54 -9.60 -14.50
CA GLY A 88 -3.70 -10.21 -15.52
C GLY A 88 -4.46 -10.65 -16.77
N ASN A 89 -5.71 -11.04 -16.59
CA ASN A 89 -6.59 -11.54 -17.67
C ASN A 89 -7.47 -10.46 -18.29
N ILE A 90 -7.50 -9.25 -17.73
CA ILE A 90 -8.24 -8.13 -18.33
C ILE A 90 -7.40 -7.52 -19.44
N THR A 91 -7.66 -7.93 -20.68
CA THR A 91 -7.14 -7.30 -21.87
C THR A 91 -8.21 -6.39 -22.44
N ILE A 92 -7.94 -5.11 -22.47
CA ILE A 92 -8.79 -4.19 -23.23
C ILE A 92 -8.27 -4.26 -24.68
N ASP A 93 -8.89 -5.13 -25.47
CA ASP A 93 -8.65 -5.26 -26.90
C ASP A 93 -9.51 -4.22 -27.64
N GLY A 94 -8.99 -3.04 -27.72
CA GLY A 94 -9.58 -1.94 -28.48
C GLY A 94 -8.52 -0.88 -28.72
N GLU A 95 -8.53 -0.28 -29.90
CA GLU A 95 -7.71 0.88 -30.26
C GLU A 95 -8.20 2.17 -29.57
N PHE A 96 -8.56 2.07 -28.28
CA PHE A 96 -8.91 3.24 -27.51
C PHE A 96 -7.65 4.03 -27.16
N ALA A 97 -7.26 4.93 -28.05
CA ALA A 97 -6.24 5.91 -27.72
C ALA A 97 -6.75 6.73 -26.52
N GLY A 98 -5.94 6.82 -25.47
CA GLY A 98 -6.25 7.59 -24.26
C GLY A 98 -6.43 9.07 -24.56
N SER A 99 -7.61 9.43 -25.10
CA SER A 99 -7.99 10.83 -25.28
C SER A 99 -8.25 11.49 -23.91
N PRO A 100 -8.22 12.82 -23.80
CA PRO A 100 -8.51 13.49 -22.52
C PRO A 100 -9.88 13.09 -21.95
N ARG A 101 -10.90 12.93 -22.78
CA ARG A 101 -12.24 12.53 -22.34
C ARG A 101 -12.27 11.12 -21.79
N ILE A 102 -11.60 10.17 -22.46
CA ILE A 102 -11.52 8.77 -22.02
C ILE A 102 -10.73 8.65 -20.72
N ASN A 103 -9.61 9.36 -20.59
CA ASN A 103 -8.83 9.38 -19.36
C ASN A 103 -9.63 9.99 -18.19
N THR A 104 -10.38 11.07 -18.42
CA THR A 104 -11.25 11.65 -17.39
C THR A 104 -12.37 10.68 -16.99
N ALA A 105 -13.03 10.04 -17.93
CA ALA A 105 -14.04 9.03 -17.63
C ALA A 105 -13.45 7.86 -16.81
N LEU A 106 -12.25 7.41 -17.17
CA LEU A 106 -11.56 6.34 -16.45
C LEU A 106 -11.17 6.80 -15.01
N PHE A 107 -10.76 8.04 -14.83
CA PHE A 107 -10.49 8.59 -13.49
C PHE A 107 -11.76 8.64 -12.64
N VAL A 108 -12.88 9.10 -13.20
CA VAL A 108 -14.17 9.13 -12.47
C VAL A 108 -14.62 7.71 -12.11
N LEU A 109 -14.63 6.79 -13.07
CA LEU A 109 -14.99 5.39 -12.82
C LEU A 109 -14.04 4.73 -11.83
N GLY A 110 -12.73 4.96 -11.96
CA GLY A 110 -11.73 4.41 -11.06
C GLY A 110 -11.85 4.95 -9.64
N THR A 111 -12.15 6.23 -9.49
CA THR A 111 -12.39 6.85 -8.18
C THR A 111 -13.64 6.27 -7.50
N LEU A 112 -14.73 6.09 -8.24
CA LEU A 112 -15.94 5.44 -7.73
C LEU A 112 -15.67 3.97 -7.39
N LEU A 113 -14.91 3.27 -8.21
CA LEU A 113 -14.53 1.88 -7.95
C LEU A 113 -13.68 1.75 -6.69
N SER A 114 -12.75 2.69 -6.47
CA SER A 114 -11.91 2.75 -5.26
C SER A 114 -12.72 2.89 -3.98
N SER A 115 -13.86 3.57 -4.06
CA SER A 115 -14.77 3.70 -2.91
C SER A 115 -15.47 2.40 -2.52
N VAL A 116 -15.57 1.43 -3.45
CA VAL A 116 -16.32 0.17 -3.25
C VAL A 116 -15.39 -1.01 -2.97
N ILE A 117 -14.33 -1.15 -3.77
CA ILE A 117 -13.40 -2.30 -3.70
C ILE A 117 -12.04 -1.95 -3.09
N GLY A 118 -11.90 -0.73 -2.61
CA GLY A 118 -10.65 -0.22 -2.03
C GLY A 118 -9.67 0.33 -3.07
N THR A 119 -8.79 1.20 -2.59
CA THR A 119 -7.78 1.91 -3.41
C THR A 119 -6.79 0.96 -4.07
N THR A 120 -6.31 -0.05 -3.34
CA THR A 120 -5.37 -1.06 -3.84
C THR A 120 -6.01 -1.90 -4.95
N GLY A 121 -7.24 -2.40 -4.72
CA GLY A 121 -7.96 -3.23 -5.70
C GLY A 121 -8.24 -2.49 -6.99
N SER A 122 -8.78 -1.30 -6.90
CA SER A 122 -9.08 -0.43 -8.03
C SER A 122 -7.82 -0.06 -8.84
N SER A 123 -6.75 0.29 -8.14
CA SER A 123 -5.47 0.64 -8.77
C SER A 123 -4.88 -0.54 -9.54
N MET A 124 -4.87 -1.73 -8.96
CA MET A 124 -4.36 -2.95 -9.60
C MET A 124 -5.15 -3.33 -10.84
N LEU A 125 -6.48 -3.18 -10.79
CA LEU A 125 -7.35 -3.45 -11.94
C LEU A 125 -7.11 -2.49 -13.10
N LEU A 126 -6.95 -1.19 -12.80
CA LEU A 126 -6.98 -0.14 -13.80
C LEU A 126 -5.60 0.29 -14.32
N VAL A 127 -4.51 0.05 -13.57
CA VAL A 127 -3.18 0.55 -13.93
C VAL A 127 -2.68 0.00 -15.28
N ARG A 128 -2.88 -1.29 -15.54
CA ARG A 128 -2.45 -1.93 -16.79
C ARG A 128 -3.18 -1.39 -18.02
N PRO A 129 -4.53 -1.43 -18.07
CA PRO A 129 -5.28 -0.86 -19.18
C PRO A 129 -4.98 0.64 -19.33
N PHE A 130 -4.83 1.38 -18.24
CA PHE A 130 -4.51 2.80 -18.28
C PHE A 130 -3.15 3.10 -18.93
N ILE A 131 -2.11 2.34 -18.58
CA ILE A 131 -0.78 2.46 -19.19
C ILE A 131 -0.84 2.10 -20.67
N LYS A 132 -1.54 1.01 -21.05
CA LYS A 132 -1.68 0.55 -22.44
C LYS A 132 -2.37 1.58 -23.30
N MET A 133 -3.49 2.15 -22.84
CA MET A 133 -4.26 3.18 -23.56
C MET A 133 -3.46 4.47 -23.80
N ASN A 134 -2.55 4.80 -22.90
CA ASN A 134 -1.69 5.99 -22.97
C ASN A 134 -0.27 5.70 -23.49
N SER A 135 -0.01 4.50 -24.05
CA SER A 135 1.32 4.08 -24.51
C SER A 135 1.90 4.99 -25.60
N TRP A 136 1.06 5.52 -26.47
CA TRP A 136 1.40 6.42 -27.59
C TRP A 136 1.90 7.81 -27.13
N ARG A 137 1.63 8.22 -25.89
CA ARG A 137 2.02 9.53 -25.39
C ARG A 137 3.50 9.57 -24.99
N LYS A 138 4.24 10.60 -25.44
CA LYS A 138 5.65 10.82 -25.06
C LYS A 138 5.80 11.28 -23.61
N ARG A 139 4.87 12.08 -23.10
CA ARG A 139 4.87 12.60 -21.72
C ARG A 139 3.68 12.01 -20.94
N LYS A 140 3.96 11.03 -20.07
CA LYS A 140 2.94 10.28 -19.32
C LYS A 140 2.93 10.60 -17.82
N SER A 141 3.99 11.21 -17.29
CA SER A 141 4.19 11.39 -15.85
C SER A 141 3.01 12.10 -15.17
N HIS A 142 2.51 13.19 -15.75
CA HIS A 142 1.41 13.94 -15.19
C HIS A 142 0.12 13.10 -15.09
N ILE A 143 -0.18 12.28 -16.08
CA ILE A 143 -1.38 11.44 -16.09
C ILE A 143 -1.25 10.33 -15.04
N MET A 144 -0.05 9.75 -14.87
CA MET A 144 0.20 8.76 -13.82
C MET A 144 0.11 9.37 -12.42
N ILE A 145 0.57 10.61 -12.25
CA ILE A 145 0.41 11.35 -10.99
C ILE A 145 -1.08 11.53 -10.68
N PHE A 146 -1.89 11.96 -11.64
CA PHE A 146 -3.34 12.07 -11.45
C PHE A 146 -4.00 10.71 -11.14
N PHE A 147 -3.55 9.63 -11.78
CA PHE A 147 -4.03 8.29 -11.48
C PHE A 147 -3.79 7.93 -10.00
N ILE A 148 -2.58 8.15 -9.50
CA ILE A 148 -2.22 7.88 -8.12
C ILE A 148 -3.05 8.74 -7.16
N PHE A 149 -3.15 10.04 -7.41
CA PHE A 149 -3.90 10.94 -6.52
C PHE A 149 -5.39 10.65 -6.51
N LEU A 150 -6.01 10.42 -7.65
CA LEU A 150 -7.45 10.25 -7.74
C LEU A 150 -7.89 8.83 -7.38
N ILE A 151 -7.31 7.81 -8.00
CA ILE A 151 -7.77 6.42 -7.86
C ILE A 151 -7.12 5.76 -6.66
N SER A 152 -5.78 5.90 -6.51
CA SER A 152 -5.06 5.19 -5.45
C SER A 152 -5.13 5.87 -4.08
N ASN A 153 -5.63 7.10 -3.98
CA ASN A 153 -5.74 7.83 -2.72
C ASN A 153 -7.13 8.44 -2.50
N MET A 154 -7.51 9.48 -3.26
CA MET A 154 -8.74 10.22 -2.99
C MET A 154 -10.01 9.37 -3.12
N GLY A 155 -10.01 8.38 -4.00
CA GLY A 155 -11.15 7.47 -4.17
C GLY A 155 -11.49 6.70 -2.90
N GLY A 156 -10.50 6.31 -2.12
CA GLY A 156 -10.70 5.62 -0.85
C GLY A 156 -11.39 6.47 0.22
N CYS A 157 -11.15 7.78 0.20
CA CYS A 157 -11.73 8.69 1.20
C CYS A 157 -13.25 8.91 1.05
N LEU A 158 -13.87 8.45 -0.05
CA LEU A 158 -15.31 8.67 -0.28
C LEU A 158 -16.20 7.76 0.59
N THR A 159 -15.70 6.59 0.97
CA THR A 159 -16.43 5.64 1.82
C THR A 159 -15.50 5.01 2.86
N PRO A 160 -16.02 4.58 4.02
CA PRO A 160 -15.23 3.86 5.03
C PRO A 160 -14.72 2.49 4.57
N ILE A 161 -15.22 1.97 3.44
CA ILE A 161 -14.82 0.67 2.87
C ILE A 161 -13.64 0.83 1.91
N GLY A 162 -13.48 2.03 1.35
CA GLY A 162 -12.47 2.31 0.34
C GLY A 162 -11.04 2.31 0.89
N ASP A 163 -10.87 2.77 2.11
CA ASP A 163 -9.57 2.82 2.81
C ASP A 163 -9.86 2.77 4.31
N PRO A 164 -9.91 1.55 4.93
CA PRO A 164 -10.27 1.35 6.32
C PRO A 164 -9.21 1.83 7.30
#